data_4da3bb8204d9ea75ce13846e6e0126a9
#
_entry.id   4da3bb8204d9ea75ce13846e6e0126a9
#
_cell.length_a   1.000
_cell.length_b   1.000
_cell.length_c   1.000
_cell.angle_alpha   90.00
_cell.angle_beta   90.00
_cell.angle_gamma   90.00
#
_symmetry.space_group_name_H-M   'P 1'
#
loop_
_entity.id
_entity.type
_entity.pdbx_description
1 polymer ?
#
loop_
_entity_poly.entity_id
_entity_poly.type
_entity_poly.pdbx_seq_one_letter_code
_entity_poly.pdbx_strand_id
1 'polypeptide(L)'
;MERQETRIKTRAKINLTLDIVGKLPNGYHELRMVMHSLNIYDEIFIKPNGTKECKVQTNLRYLPCDGRNIAVKSVRAFYEASGIAPEGFDIRIQKVIPVAAGLAGGSSNAAGILRFLNQRYEQFFSQEQLQEVGKSIGADVPYCLLGGTCLAEGIGEKLTQLPPMIKCPVLIAKPAVSVSTKFVYQNPQMKYYVNGKQASWFGVDISSKQGIVDFEKLK
;
A
#
# COMPACT_ATOMS: atom_id res chain seq x y z
N MET A 1 10.23 -23.58 -18.70
CA MET A 1 9.57 -23.24 -17.42
C MET A 1 8.07 -23.44 -17.58
N GLU A 2 7.44 -24.20 -16.66
CA GLU A 2 6.01 -24.52 -16.74
C GLU A 2 5.12 -23.26 -16.70
N ARG A 3 4.05 -23.30 -17.51
CA ARG A 3 3.00 -22.26 -17.57
C ARG A 3 2.01 -22.39 -16.40
N GLN A 4 2.50 -22.72 -15.19
CA GLN A 4 1.65 -22.90 -14.03
C GLN A 4 1.10 -21.57 -13.53
N GLU A 5 -0.20 -21.53 -13.21
CA GLU A 5 -0.84 -20.37 -12.60
C GLU A 5 -0.40 -20.26 -11.13
N THR A 6 0.06 -19.09 -10.73
CA THR A 6 0.43 -18.76 -9.34
C THR A 6 -0.66 -17.91 -8.71
N ARG A 7 -1.09 -18.27 -7.50
CA ARG A 7 -2.03 -17.49 -6.69
C ARG A 7 -1.29 -16.69 -5.63
N ILE A 8 -1.54 -15.40 -5.57
CA ILE A 8 -0.91 -14.47 -4.64
C ILE A 8 -1.99 -13.78 -3.81
N LYS A 9 -1.76 -13.65 -2.51
CA LYS A 9 -2.59 -12.84 -1.61
C LYS A 9 -1.89 -11.52 -1.32
N THR A 10 -2.60 -10.40 -1.51
CA THR A 10 -2.07 -9.05 -1.33
C THR A 10 -2.91 -8.30 -0.30
N ARG A 11 -2.31 -8.03 0.87
CA ARG A 11 -3.02 -7.56 2.06
C ARG A 11 -3.26 -6.05 2.04
N ALA A 12 -4.39 -5.62 2.58
CA ALA A 12 -4.66 -4.21 2.88
C ALA A 12 -3.72 -3.67 3.98
N LYS A 13 -3.64 -2.34 4.09
CA LYS A 13 -3.00 -1.66 5.22
C LYS A 13 -3.92 -0.61 5.82
N ILE A 14 -3.63 -0.23 7.04
CA ILE A 14 -4.14 0.98 7.68
C ILE A 14 -2.98 1.80 8.20
N ASN A 15 -3.23 3.09 8.45
CA ASN A 15 -2.38 3.92 9.28
C ASN A 15 -2.99 3.91 10.68
N LEU A 16 -2.26 3.37 11.66
CA LEU A 16 -2.64 3.43 13.07
C LEU A 16 -2.51 4.86 13.61
N THR A 17 -1.44 5.55 13.17
CA THR A 17 -1.23 6.97 13.41
C THR A 17 -0.79 7.63 12.10
N LEU A 18 -1.07 8.92 11.95
CA LEU A 18 -0.57 9.75 10.85
C LEU A 18 -0.45 11.19 11.32
N ASP A 19 0.79 11.67 11.41
CA ASP A 19 1.12 13.05 11.76
C ASP A 19 1.76 13.76 10.57
N ILE A 20 1.37 15.02 10.36
CA ILE A 20 2.07 15.93 9.46
C ILE A 20 3.07 16.70 10.32
N VAL A 21 4.35 16.37 10.18
CA VAL A 21 5.42 16.94 11.02
C VAL A 21 6.07 18.18 10.40
N GLY A 22 5.88 18.38 9.09
CA GLY A 22 6.44 19.52 8.38
C GLY A 22 5.98 19.63 6.93
N LYS A 23 6.54 20.61 6.23
CA LYS A 23 6.39 20.79 4.79
C LYS A 23 7.77 20.79 4.14
N LEU A 24 7.94 19.94 3.14
CA LEU A 24 9.20 19.83 2.40
C LEU A 24 9.34 20.94 1.35
N PRO A 25 10.58 21.29 0.93
CA PRO A 25 10.82 22.31 -0.10
C PRO A 25 10.13 22.02 -1.44
N ASN A 26 9.90 20.74 -1.76
CA ASN A 26 9.21 20.29 -2.97
C ASN A 26 7.68 20.40 -2.89
N GLY A 27 7.14 20.97 -1.80
CA GLY A 27 5.72 21.18 -1.57
C GLY A 27 4.96 19.99 -0.98
N TYR A 28 5.60 18.84 -0.83
CA TYR A 28 5.03 17.69 -0.12
C TYR A 28 5.03 17.91 1.39
N HIS A 29 4.18 17.18 2.10
CA HIS A 29 4.19 17.17 3.56
C HIS A 29 5.16 16.10 4.05
N GLU A 30 5.93 16.44 5.06
CA GLU A 30 6.70 15.47 5.83
C GLU A 30 5.76 14.77 6.79
N LEU A 31 5.75 13.45 6.74
CA LEU A 31 4.82 12.58 7.48
C LEU A 31 5.58 11.73 8.48
N ARG A 32 4.90 11.41 9.57
CA ARG A 32 5.29 10.34 10.49
C ARG A 32 4.05 9.49 10.76
N MET A 33 4.08 8.22 10.41
CA MET A 33 2.93 7.36 10.54
C MET A 33 3.33 5.93 10.90
N VAL A 34 2.47 5.25 11.65
CA VAL A 34 2.58 3.82 11.90
C VAL A 34 1.62 3.09 10.99
N MET A 35 2.16 2.31 10.08
CA MET A 35 1.40 1.48 9.14
C MET A 35 1.30 0.05 9.64
N HIS A 36 0.14 -0.60 9.42
CA HIS A 36 -0.07 -1.99 9.80
C HIS A 36 -0.84 -2.76 8.73
N SER A 37 -0.41 -4.00 8.46
CA SER A 37 -1.07 -4.90 7.50
C SER A 37 -2.29 -5.56 8.11
N LEU A 38 -3.39 -5.59 7.36
CA LEU A 38 -4.65 -6.22 7.76
C LEU A 38 -4.80 -7.62 7.17
N ASN A 39 -5.67 -8.43 7.76
CA ASN A 39 -6.03 -9.75 7.23
C ASN A 39 -7.22 -9.70 6.25
N ILE A 40 -7.43 -8.58 5.58
CA ILE A 40 -8.26 -8.45 4.38
C ILE A 40 -7.33 -8.38 3.17
N TYR A 41 -7.59 -9.13 2.11
CA TYR A 41 -6.67 -9.23 0.97
C TYR A 41 -7.40 -9.42 -0.35
N ASP A 42 -6.76 -8.95 -1.42
CA ASP A 42 -7.10 -9.33 -2.79
C ASP A 42 -6.36 -10.60 -3.18
N GLU A 43 -6.90 -11.31 -4.16
CA GLU A 43 -6.24 -12.47 -4.75
C GLU A 43 -5.85 -12.17 -6.19
N ILE A 44 -4.61 -12.46 -6.53
CA ILE A 44 -4.08 -12.33 -7.88
C ILE A 44 -3.72 -13.72 -8.39
N PHE A 45 -4.25 -14.07 -9.54
CA PHE A 45 -3.89 -15.27 -10.30
C PHE A 45 -3.08 -14.79 -11.49
N ILE A 46 -1.85 -15.26 -11.60
CA ILE A 46 -0.91 -14.85 -12.63
C ILE A 46 -0.25 -16.05 -13.27
N LYS A 47 -0.20 -16.08 -14.59
CA LYS A 47 0.50 -17.12 -15.37
C LYS A 47 1.16 -16.52 -16.61
N PRO A 48 2.34 -17.03 -17.02
CA PRO A 48 2.95 -16.68 -18.29
C PRO A 48 2.04 -17.09 -19.45
N ASN A 49 1.89 -16.20 -20.44
CA ASN A 49 1.00 -16.46 -21.58
C ASN A 49 1.76 -16.72 -22.90
N GLY A 50 3.09 -16.70 -22.87
CA GLY A 50 3.94 -16.97 -24.04
C GLY A 50 4.00 -15.80 -25.03
N THR A 51 3.48 -14.63 -24.65
CA THR A 51 3.57 -13.39 -25.44
C THR A 51 4.44 -12.37 -24.71
N LYS A 52 4.52 -11.14 -25.23
CA LYS A 52 5.17 -10.00 -24.52
C LYS A 52 4.16 -9.07 -23.86
N GLU A 53 2.87 -9.34 -23.99
CA GLU A 53 1.80 -8.47 -23.50
C GLU A 53 1.12 -9.04 -22.27
N CYS A 54 0.79 -8.16 -21.33
CA CYS A 54 -0.02 -8.51 -20.17
C CYS A 54 -1.49 -8.29 -20.44
N LYS A 55 -2.30 -9.31 -20.15
CA LYS A 55 -3.77 -9.25 -20.17
C LYS A 55 -4.27 -9.25 -18.74
N VAL A 56 -5.07 -8.24 -18.37
CA VAL A 56 -5.60 -8.09 -17.01
C VAL A 56 -7.12 -8.23 -17.03
N GLN A 57 -7.66 -8.93 -16.05
CA GLN A 57 -9.08 -9.02 -15.75
C GLN A 57 -9.32 -8.76 -14.28
N THR A 58 -10.44 -8.12 -13.97
CA THR A 58 -10.86 -7.88 -12.58
C THR A 58 -12.36 -8.18 -12.43
N ASN A 59 -12.80 -8.49 -11.20
CA ASN A 59 -14.23 -8.63 -10.88
C ASN A 59 -14.95 -7.27 -10.78
N LEU A 60 -14.23 -6.14 -10.85
CA LEU A 60 -14.79 -4.79 -10.79
C LEU A 60 -14.73 -4.11 -12.17
N ARG A 61 -15.87 -4.02 -12.85
CA ARG A 61 -15.97 -3.54 -14.24
C ARG A 61 -15.46 -2.11 -14.47
N TYR A 62 -15.42 -1.27 -13.42
CA TYR A 62 -14.95 0.11 -13.52
C TYR A 62 -13.42 0.26 -13.41
N LEU A 63 -12.70 -0.80 -13.06
CA LEU A 63 -11.24 -0.78 -13.05
C LEU A 63 -10.70 -1.03 -14.47
N PRO A 64 -9.65 -0.30 -14.88
CA PRO A 64 -9.05 -0.50 -16.20
C PRO A 64 -8.44 -1.90 -16.32
N CYS A 65 -8.58 -2.52 -17.48
CA CYS A 65 -7.99 -3.82 -17.82
C CYS A 65 -6.89 -3.68 -18.90
N ASP A 66 -6.35 -2.50 -19.08
CA ASP A 66 -5.31 -2.15 -20.03
C ASP A 66 -4.03 -1.66 -19.33
N GLY A 67 -3.12 -0.99 -20.06
CA GLY A 67 -1.86 -0.46 -19.54
C GLY A 67 -2.00 0.57 -18.41
N ARG A 68 -3.19 1.07 -18.11
CA ARG A 68 -3.49 1.95 -16.98
C ARG A 68 -3.62 1.19 -15.67
N ASN A 69 -3.86 -0.14 -15.74
CA ASN A 69 -3.95 -0.97 -14.55
C ASN A 69 -2.61 -1.05 -13.83
N ILE A 70 -2.64 -0.95 -12.50
CA ILE A 70 -1.43 -0.97 -11.68
C ILE A 70 -0.65 -2.28 -11.82
N ALA A 71 -1.32 -3.39 -12.10
CA ALA A 71 -0.70 -4.67 -12.37
C ALA A 71 0.21 -4.64 -13.60
N VAL A 72 -0.27 -4.07 -14.71
CA VAL A 72 0.53 -3.90 -15.94
C VAL A 72 1.68 -2.95 -15.70
N LYS A 73 1.44 -1.84 -14.98
CA LYS A 73 2.50 -0.89 -14.59
C LYS A 73 3.60 -1.56 -13.78
N SER A 74 3.23 -2.47 -12.87
CA SER A 74 4.20 -3.18 -12.03
C SER A 74 5.08 -4.14 -12.83
N VAL A 75 4.47 -4.88 -13.78
CA VAL A 75 5.24 -5.75 -14.69
C VAL A 75 6.20 -4.93 -15.52
N ARG A 76 5.74 -3.82 -16.09
CA ARG A 76 6.58 -2.92 -16.89
C ARG A 76 7.74 -2.34 -16.07
N ALA A 77 7.46 -1.78 -14.89
CA ALA A 77 8.49 -1.19 -14.04
C ALA A 77 9.56 -2.21 -13.62
N PHE A 78 9.17 -3.47 -13.38
CA PHE A 78 10.14 -4.53 -13.08
C PHE A 78 11.10 -4.77 -14.25
N TYR A 79 10.58 -4.93 -15.47
CA TYR A 79 11.42 -5.18 -16.64
C TYR A 79 12.26 -3.98 -17.05
N GLU A 80 11.73 -2.77 -16.92
CA GLU A 80 12.48 -1.53 -17.15
C GLU A 80 13.66 -1.39 -16.19
N ALA A 81 13.47 -1.72 -14.91
CA ALA A 81 14.51 -1.64 -13.90
C ALA A 81 15.54 -2.78 -14.01
N SER A 82 15.10 -3.99 -14.38
CA SER A 82 15.99 -5.17 -14.44
C SER A 82 16.75 -5.29 -15.76
N GLY A 83 16.28 -4.69 -16.83
CA GLY A 83 16.83 -4.91 -18.19
C GLY A 83 16.58 -6.30 -18.77
N ILE A 84 15.83 -7.15 -18.06
CA ILE A 84 15.44 -8.48 -18.52
C ILE A 84 14.45 -8.34 -19.69
N ALA A 85 14.54 -9.24 -20.67
CA ALA A 85 13.60 -9.26 -21.80
C ALA A 85 12.17 -9.50 -21.30
N PRO A 86 11.19 -8.65 -21.71
CA PRO A 86 9.81 -8.74 -21.20
C PRO A 86 9.13 -10.06 -21.56
N GLU A 87 8.44 -10.63 -20.57
CA GLU A 87 7.49 -11.74 -20.70
C GLU A 87 6.08 -11.23 -20.40
N GLY A 88 5.09 -11.71 -21.14
CA GLY A 88 3.68 -11.37 -20.93
C GLY A 88 2.99 -12.34 -19.99
N PHE A 89 1.94 -11.84 -19.32
CA PHE A 89 1.17 -12.59 -18.33
C PHE A 89 -0.33 -12.42 -18.52
N ASP A 90 -1.09 -13.48 -18.29
CA ASP A 90 -2.51 -13.39 -17.99
C ASP A 90 -2.65 -13.19 -16.49
N ILE A 91 -3.26 -12.06 -16.09
CA ILE A 91 -3.40 -11.63 -14.69
C ILE A 91 -4.88 -11.45 -14.39
N ARG A 92 -5.40 -12.20 -13.43
CA ARG A 92 -6.77 -12.05 -12.93
C ARG A 92 -6.72 -11.61 -11.48
N ILE A 93 -7.38 -10.48 -11.18
CA ILE A 93 -7.41 -9.87 -9.85
C ILE A 93 -8.82 -9.99 -9.28
N GLN A 94 -8.96 -10.72 -8.19
CA GLN A 94 -10.17 -10.77 -7.38
C GLN A 94 -10.07 -9.72 -6.28
N LYS A 95 -10.71 -8.56 -6.51
CA LYS A 95 -10.71 -7.44 -5.57
C LYS A 95 -11.70 -7.69 -4.43
N VAL A 96 -11.19 -7.61 -3.21
CA VAL A 96 -11.93 -7.64 -1.94
C VAL A 96 -11.67 -6.37 -1.16
N ILE A 97 -10.44 -5.84 -1.23
CA ILE A 97 -10.08 -4.58 -0.59
C ILE A 97 -10.86 -3.43 -1.25
N PRO A 98 -11.64 -2.65 -0.48
CA PRO A 98 -12.38 -1.51 -1.02
C PRO A 98 -11.48 -0.53 -1.78
N VAL A 99 -11.90 -0.16 -2.99
CA VAL A 99 -11.16 0.79 -3.84
C VAL A 99 -11.34 2.22 -3.32
N ALA A 100 -10.27 3.03 -3.42
CA ALA A 100 -10.25 4.42 -2.96
C ALA A 100 -10.66 4.60 -1.48
N ALA A 101 -10.28 3.65 -0.62
CA ALA A 101 -10.61 3.62 0.80
C ALA A 101 -9.41 3.93 1.72
N GLY A 102 -8.26 4.37 1.19
CA GLY A 102 -7.04 4.56 1.99
C GLY A 102 -6.36 3.26 2.45
N LEU A 103 -6.86 2.09 2.00
CA LEU A 103 -6.40 0.76 2.40
C LEU A 103 -5.26 0.19 1.51
N ALA A 104 -4.72 1.00 0.61
CA ALA A 104 -3.64 0.67 -0.32
C ALA A 104 -3.84 -0.59 -1.18
N GLY A 105 -5.09 -0.98 -1.51
CA GLY A 105 -5.36 -2.19 -2.28
C GLY A 105 -4.64 -2.26 -3.63
N GLY A 106 -4.53 -1.14 -4.36
CA GLY A 106 -3.76 -1.05 -5.59
C GLY A 106 -2.26 -1.24 -5.36
N SER A 107 -1.69 -0.54 -4.38
CA SER A 107 -0.26 -0.64 -4.03
C SER A 107 0.11 -2.03 -3.54
N SER A 108 -0.80 -2.68 -2.82
CA SER A 108 -0.64 -4.06 -2.39
C SER A 108 -0.64 -5.02 -3.57
N ASN A 109 -1.51 -4.82 -4.56
CA ASN A 109 -1.50 -5.62 -5.79
C ASN A 109 -0.17 -5.43 -6.55
N ALA A 110 0.32 -4.19 -6.67
CA ALA A 110 1.62 -3.89 -7.27
C ALA A 110 2.77 -4.64 -6.56
N ALA A 111 2.82 -4.53 -5.24
CA ALA A 111 3.82 -5.22 -4.41
C ALA A 111 3.78 -6.75 -4.59
N GLY A 112 2.58 -7.33 -4.67
CA GLY A 112 2.42 -8.77 -4.91
C GLY A 112 3.01 -9.19 -6.26
N ILE A 113 2.76 -8.42 -7.31
CA ILE A 113 3.29 -8.69 -8.65
C ILE A 113 4.80 -8.51 -8.68
N LEU A 114 5.34 -7.44 -8.07
CA LEU A 114 6.80 -7.24 -7.99
C LEU A 114 7.49 -8.40 -7.26
N ARG A 115 6.94 -8.86 -6.13
CA ARG A 115 7.47 -10.04 -5.41
C ARG A 115 7.42 -11.30 -6.26
N PHE A 116 6.31 -11.53 -6.96
CA PHE A 116 6.18 -12.68 -7.86
C PHE A 116 7.26 -12.67 -8.95
N LEU A 117 7.45 -11.53 -9.61
CA LEU A 117 8.48 -11.39 -10.64
C LEU A 117 9.89 -11.57 -10.07
N ASN A 118 10.15 -10.96 -8.91
CA ASN A 118 11.45 -11.09 -8.26
C ASN A 118 11.78 -12.55 -7.90
N GLN A 119 10.80 -13.31 -7.39
CA GLN A 119 10.94 -14.74 -7.12
C GLN A 119 11.11 -15.56 -8.40
N ARG A 120 10.38 -15.23 -9.46
CA ARG A 120 10.48 -15.89 -10.76
C ARG A 120 11.86 -15.76 -11.39
N TYR A 121 12.54 -14.65 -11.14
CA TYR A 121 13.91 -14.36 -11.61
C TYR A 121 14.95 -14.48 -10.49
N GLU A 122 14.77 -15.50 -9.61
CA GLU A 122 15.77 -15.94 -8.61
C GLU A 122 16.21 -14.81 -7.67
N GLN A 123 15.26 -13.95 -7.26
CA GLN A 123 15.50 -12.79 -6.39
C GLN A 123 16.52 -11.80 -7.01
N PHE A 124 16.28 -11.43 -8.25
CA PHE A 124 17.11 -10.51 -9.03
C PHE A 124 17.42 -9.19 -8.29
N PHE A 125 16.41 -8.63 -7.60
CA PHE A 125 16.59 -7.44 -6.77
C PHE A 125 16.67 -7.80 -5.29
N SER A 126 17.50 -7.06 -4.54
CA SER A 126 17.40 -7.03 -3.08
C SER A 126 16.05 -6.42 -2.63
N GLN A 127 15.73 -6.55 -1.34
CA GLN A 127 14.50 -5.96 -0.80
C GLN A 127 14.46 -4.44 -1.01
N GLU A 128 15.58 -3.75 -0.78
CA GLU A 128 15.72 -2.30 -0.94
C GLU A 128 15.59 -1.87 -2.40
N GLN A 129 16.24 -2.58 -3.30
CA GLN A 129 16.13 -2.33 -4.73
C GLN A 129 14.69 -2.53 -5.24
N LEU A 130 14.02 -3.58 -4.78
CA LEU A 130 12.64 -3.83 -5.15
C LEU A 130 11.68 -2.75 -4.59
N GLN A 131 11.98 -2.20 -3.42
CA GLN A 131 11.25 -1.06 -2.85
C GLN A 131 11.43 0.20 -3.70
N GLU A 132 12.63 0.48 -4.22
CA GLU A 132 12.83 1.62 -5.13
C GLU A 132 12.07 1.44 -6.44
N VAL A 133 12.02 0.24 -7.01
CA VAL A 133 11.13 -0.05 -8.14
C VAL A 133 9.67 0.20 -7.75
N GLY A 134 9.26 -0.27 -6.58
CA GLY A 134 7.90 -0.07 -6.06
C GLY A 134 7.53 1.40 -5.87
N LYS A 135 8.46 2.23 -5.41
CA LYS A 135 8.28 3.67 -5.20
C LYS A 135 7.92 4.41 -6.49
N SER A 136 8.47 3.99 -7.63
CA SER A 136 8.12 4.56 -8.94
C SER A 136 6.67 4.32 -9.35
N ILE A 137 6.02 3.28 -8.79
CA ILE A 137 4.64 2.89 -9.08
C ILE A 137 3.66 3.60 -8.13
N GLY A 138 4.04 3.75 -6.86
CA GLY A 138 3.20 4.42 -5.87
C GLY A 138 3.82 4.45 -4.47
N ALA A 139 3.49 5.50 -3.71
CA ALA A 139 4.10 5.79 -2.40
C ALA A 139 3.91 4.68 -1.35
N ASP A 140 2.78 3.95 -1.38
CA ASP A 140 2.51 2.86 -0.45
C ASP A 140 3.12 1.51 -0.87
N VAL A 141 3.67 1.38 -2.10
CA VAL A 141 4.18 0.11 -2.62
C VAL A 141 5.40 -0.40 -1.83
N PRO A 142 6.37 0.46 -1.44
CA PRO A 142 7.50 0.03 -0.60
C PRO A 142 7.03 -0.60 0.72
N TYR A 143 6.06 0.01 1.41
CA TYR A 143 5.48 -0.57 2.61
C TYR A 143 4.77 -1.91 2.32
N CYS A 144 3.98 -1.99 1.23
CA CYS A 144 3.30 -3.23 0.85
C CYS A 144 4.28 -4.37 0.48
N LEU A 145 5.50 -4.04 0.06
CA LEU A 145 6.59 -5.00 -0.13
C LEU A 145 7.16 -5.51 1.20
N LEU A 146 7.22 -4.66 2.21
CA LEU A 146 7.74 -5.00 3.55
C LEU A 146 6.66 -5.68 4.40
N GLY A 147 5.51 -5.04 4.55
CA GLY A 147 4.39 -5.51 5.35
C GLY A 147 4.61 -5.39 6.86
N GLY A 148 3.68 -6.00 7.63
CA GLY A 148 3.75 -6.00 9.10
C GLY A 148 3.40 -4.66 9.74
N THR A 149 4.07 -4.29 10.83
CA THR A 149 3.97 -2.99 11.50
C THR A 149 5.23 -2.20 11.23
N CYS A 150 5.10 -0.98 10.68
CA CYS A 150 6.23 -0.15 10.30
C CYS A 150 6.00 1.30 10.70
N LEU A 151 7.06 1.95 11.19
CA LEU A 151 7.15 3.41 11.18
C LEU A 151 7.52 3.84 9.76
N ALA A 152 6.74 4.75 9.19
CA ALA A 152 6.99 5.36 7.89
C ALA A 152 7.18 6.86 8.07
N GLU A 153 8.27 7.40 7.57
CA GLU A 153 8.69 8.80 7.66
C GLU A 153 8.97 9.37 6.26
N GLY A 154 9.28 10.67 6.19
CA GLY A 154 9.44 11.39 4.93
C GLY A 154 8.09 11.62 4.26
N ILE A 155 7.91 11.18 3.02
CA ILE A 155 6.61 11.14 2.32
C ILE A 155 5.94 9.76 2.44
N GLY A 156 6.49 8.87 3.32
CA GLY A 156 6.04 7.50 3.56
C GLY A 156 7.00 6.42 3.05
N GLU A 157 8.17 6.82 2.55
CA GLU A 157 9.16 5.92 1.93
C GLU A 157 10.25 5.45 2.88
N LYS A 158 10.50 6.15 3.97
CA LYS A 158 11.50 5.75 4.97
C LYS A 158 10.86 4.81 5.96
N LEU A 159 11.11 3.52 5.78
CA LEU A 159 10.43 2.47 6.53
C LEU A 159 11.35 1.87 7.59
N THR A 160 10.88 1.84 8.83
CA THR A 160 11.51 1.13 9.94
C THR A 160 10.55 0.05 10.45
N GLN A 161 10.98 -1.20 10.41
CA GLN A 161 10.17 -2.30 10.92
C GLN A 161 10.00 -2.16 12.43
N LEU A 162 8.77 -2.26 12.90
CA LEU A 162 8.41 -2.27 14.32
C LEU A 162 8.07 -3.69 14.79
N PRO A 163 8.09 -3.93 16.11
CA PRO A 163 7.55 -5.17 16.66
C PRO A 163 6.12 -5.43 16.18
N PRO A 164 5.73 -6.69 15.99
CA PRO A 164 4.38 -7.01 15.56
C PRO A 164 3.34 -6.54 16.57
N MET A 165 2.26 -5.92 16.07
CA MET A 165 1.12 -5.55 16.90
C MET A 165 0.44 -6.82 17.45
N ILE A 166 -0.12 -6.71 18.65
CA ILE A 166 -1.00 -7.75 19.21
C ILE A 166 -2.15 -8.06 18.24
N LYS A 167 -2.51 -9.32 18.12
CA LYS A 167 -3.66 -9.71 17.29
C LYS A 167 -4.95 -9.18 17.93
N CYS A 168 -5.64 -8.30 17.22
CA CYS A 168 -6.93 -7.76 17.63
C CYS A 168 -7.87 -7.64 16.43
N PRO A 169 -9.20 -7.68 16.65
CA PRO A 169 -10.17 -7.35 15.62
C PRO A 169 -10.06 -5.88 15.22
N VAL A 170 -10.18 -5.60 13.92
CA VAL A 170 -10.21 -4.23 13.38
C VAL A 170 -11.51 -4.04 12.60
N LEU A 171 -12.36 -3.12 13.04
CA LEU A 171 -13.56 -2.72 12.31
C LEU A 171 -13.22 -1.59 11.34
N ILE A 172 -13.55 -1.78 10.07
CA ILE A 172 -13.38 -0.75 9.02
C ILE A 172 -14.75 -0.25 8.60
N ALA A 173 -14.99 1.05 8.78
CA ALA A 173 -16.18 1.72 8.29
C ALA A 173 -15.79 2.66 7.14
N LYS A 174 -16.25 2.37 5.92
CA LYS A 174 -16.06 3.23 4.74
C LYS A 174 -17.41 3.80 4.30
N PRO A 175 -17.65 5.11 4.47
CA PRO A 175 -18.84 5.75 3.93
C PRO A 175 -18.81 5.76 2.39
N ALA A 176 -19.96 5.97 1.76
CA ALA A 176 -20.09 6.01 0.31
C ALA A 176 -19.34 7.20 -0.36
N VAL A 177 -18.91 8.16 0.45
CA VAL A 177 -18.18 9.35 -0.04
C VAL A 177 -16.74 8.98 -0.37
N SER A 178 -16.26 9.43 -1.53
CA SER A 178 -14.86 9.35 -1.91
C SER A 178 -14.15 10.67 -1.57
N VAL A 179 -13.04 10.59 -0.83
CA VAL A 179 -12.21 11.74 -0.47
C VAL A 179 -10.86 11.63 -1.18
N SER A 180 -10.48 12.68 -1.90
CA SER A 180 -9.18 12.73 -2.56
C SER A 180 -8.08 12.94 -1.53
N THR A 181 -7.05 12.11 -1.54
CA THR A 181 -5.84 12.26 -0.72
C THR A 181 -5.21 13.65 -0.90
N LYS A 182 -5.16 14.15 -2.14
CA LYS A 182 -4.68 15.49 -2.47
C LYS A 182 -5.48 16.57 -1.75
N PHE A 183 -6.82 16.47 -1.74
CA PHE A 183 -7.70 17.41 -1.05
C PHE A 183 -7.44 17.43 0.46
N VAL A 184 -7.28 16.27 1.08
CA VAL A 184 -6.97 16.16 2.53
C VAL A 184 -5.66 16.85 2.88
N TYR A 185 -4.59 16.58 2.13
CA TYR A 185 -3.28 17.18 2.39
C TYR A 185 -3.20 18.67 2.01
N GLN A 186 -4.04 19.15 1.11
CA GLN A 186 -4.13 20.59 0.78
C GLN A 186 -4.95 21.39 1.80
N ASN A 187 -5.74 20.72 2.65
CA ASN A 187 -6.57 21.34 3.67
C ASN A 187 -6.21 20.82 5.08
N PRO A 188 -4.97 21.02 5.56
CA PRO A 188 -4.51 20.50 6.84
C PRO A 188 -5.20 21.17 8.05
N GLN A 189 -6.06 22.16 7.81
CA GLN A 189 -6.82 22.88 8.85
C GLN A 189 -8.08 22.11 9.33
N MET A 190 -8.30 20.88 8.90
CA MET A 190 -9.25 19.99 9.58
C MET A 190 -8.68 19.60 10.97
N LYS A 191 -8.43 20.60 11.79
CA LYS A 191 -8.15 20.43 13.21
C LYS A 191 -9.47 20.08 13.88
N TYR A 192 -9.65 18.82 14.20
CA TYR A 192 -10.76 18.44 15.08
C TYR A 192 -10.43 18.90 16.49
N TYR A 193 -11.13 19.92 16.96
CA TYR A 193 -11.10 20.33 18.35
C TYR A 193 -12.39 19.90 19.03
N VAL A 194 -12.29 19.12 20.09
CA VAL A 194 -13.40 18.88 21.00
C VAL A 194 -13.14 19.74 22.25
N ASN A 195 -14.08 20.66 22.58
CA ASN A 195 -13.99 21.54 23.73
C ASN A 195 -12.70 22.39 23.81
N GLY A 196 -12.20 22.90 22.67
CA GLY A 196 -11.03 23.76 22.62
C GLY A 196 -9.68 23.06 22.83
N LYS A 197 -9.68 21.74 23.00
CA LYS A 197 -8.49 20.90 23.05
C LYS A 197 -8.35 20.14 21.74
N GLN A 198 -7.12 19.99 21.26
CA GLN A 198 -6.85 19.16 20.10
C GLN A 198 -7.32 17.73 20.38
N ALA A 199 -8.36 17.28 19.65
CA ALA A 199 -8.89 15.95 19.84
C ALA A 199 -7.96 14.92 19.21
N SER A 200 -7.55 13.96 20.00
CA SER A 200 -7.02 12.72 19.48
C SER A 200 -8.16 11.87 18.93
N TRP A 201 -8.01 11.39 17.70
CA TRP A 201 -8.95 10.39 17.17
C TRP A 201 -8.72 9.07 17.92
N PHE A 202 -9.78 8.42 18.39
CA PHE A 202 -9.75 7.12 19.07
C PHE A 202 -8.95 7.02 20.38
N GLY A 203 -8.92 8.06 21.21
CA GLY A 203 -8.27 7.98 22.53
C GLY A 203 -6.74 7.85 22.47
N VAL A 204 -6.14 8.08 21.31
CA VAL A 204 -4.68 8.17 21.14
C VAL A 204 -4.26 9.57 21.53
N ASP A 205 -3.55 9.72 22.63
CA ASP A 205 -2.90 10.98 23.00
C ASP A 205 -1.64 11.16 22.15
N ILE A 206 -1.80 11.91 21.05
CA ILE A 206 -0.69 12.26 20.15
C ILE A 206 0.16 13.43 20.68
N SER A 207 -0.20 14.00 21.82
CA SER A 207 0.59 15.08 22.47
C SER A 207 1.83 14.56 23.19
N SER A 208 1.88 13.27 23.52
CA SER A 208 3.06 12.65 24.11
C SER A 208 4.03 12.19 23.02
N LYS A 209 5.30 12.59 23.12
CA LYS A 209 6.37 12.15 22.21
C LYS A 209 6.59 10.62 22.16
N GLN A 210 5.82 9.84 22.92
CA GLN A 210 5.96 8.39 23.07
C GLN A 210 4.82 7.58 22.43
N GLY A 211 3.79 8.23 21.86
CA GLY A 211 2.77 7.59 21.02
C GLY A 211 2.20 6.26 21.56
N ILE A 212 1.93 6.17 22.86
CA ILE A 212 1.33 4.95 23.44
C ILE A 212 -0.17 4.99 23.19
N VAL A 213 -0.66 4.02 22.42
CA VAL A 213 -2.11 3.77 22.29
C VAL A 213 -2.59 3.16 23.60
N ASP A 214 -3.29 3.95 24.41
CA ASP A 214 -3.91 3.48 25.63
C ASP A 214 -5.25 2.81 25.32
N PHE A 215 -5.23 1.49 25.13
CA PHE A 215 -6.41 0.70 24.82
C PHE A 215 -7.41 0.61 25.98
N GLU A 216 -7.03 0.93 27.22
CA GLU A 216 -7.94 0.94 28.37
C GLU A 216 -8.94 2.13 28.30
N LYS A 217 -8.59 3.20 27.61
CA LYS A 217 -9.47 4.35 27.36
C LYS A 217 -10.46 4.16 26.20
N LEU A 218 -10.40 3.02 25.51
CA LEU A 218 -11.32 2.69 24.41
C LEU A 218 -12.53 1.84 24.85
N LYS A 219 -12.69 1.62 26.16
CA LYS A 219 -13.90 1.02 26.74
C LYS A 219 -14.95 2.14 27.06
#